data_2640ea1631a3806959d203c8d856bddf
#
_entry.id   2640ea1631a3806959d203c8d856bddf
#
_cell.length_a   1.000
_cell.length_b   1.000
_cell.length_c   1.000
_cell.angle_alpha   90.00
_cell.angle_beta   90.00
_cell.angle_gamma   90.00
#
_symmetry.space_group_name_H-M   'P 1'
#
loop_
_entity.id
_entity.type
_entity.pdbx_description
1 polymer ?
#
loop_
_entity_poly.entity_id
_entity_poly.type
_entity_poly.pdbx_seq_one_letter_code
_entity_poly.pdbx_strand_id
1 'polypeptide(L)'
;MLVISAGKNEIFDFALPMGVGLVDMAINLTNFLQKRACIGAEEKGINLKNIDPHYLAKIEAKFANSSNPELQNLSQNLSKNPERNLYQMPEKIVFVGSAGLYKDGEILQIYESSVGANIEISSVENRSYSPIEYEISSIVSRGTIKTNSSNFITTDKNLAHKIFEKGYFLENMEFFSVLKVAQIFKIPAYGIFVATNFCNKNAHTDFIKNHAEAKKILTKYIKENM
;
A
#
# COMPACT_ATOMS: atom_id res chain seq x y z
N MET A 1 6.04 13.31 -5.04
CA MET A 1 6.02 11.87 -4.70
C MET A 1 5.23 11.67 -3.41
N LEU A 2 4.46 10.60 -3.29
CA LEU A 2 3.70 10.20 -2.09
C LEU A 2 4.19 8.82 -1.63
N VAL A 3 4.71 8.72 -0.40
CA VAL A 3 5.06 7.43 0.21
C VAL A 3 3.96 7.04 1.18
N ILE A 4 3.49 5.80 1.10
CA ILE A 4 2.40 5.26 1.92
C ILE A 4 2.75 3.89 2.50
N SER A 5 2.15 3.55 3.62
CA SER A 5 2.26 2.24 4.28
C SER A 5 0.90 1.76 4.78
N ALA A 6 0.83 0.52 5.23
CA ALA A 6 -0.40 -0.02 5.83
C ALA A 6 -0.74 0.65 7.17
N GLY A 7 0.25 1.00 7.97
CA GLY A 7 0.04 1.48 9.34
C GLY A 7 0.02 0.36 10.37
N LYS A 8 -0.50 0.60 11.57
CA LYS A 8 -0.40 -0.30 12.73
C LYS A 8 1.07 -0.61 13.06
N ASN A 9 1.54 -1.80 12.72
CA ASN A 9 2.94 -2.19 12.94
C ASN A 9 3.89 -1.50 11.95
N GLU A 10 3.40 -1.03 10.81
CA GLU A 10 4.17 -0.40 9.72
C GLU A 10 3.99 1.11 9.69
N ILE A 11 4.19 1.76 10.84
CA ILE A 11 4.23 3.22 10.96
C ILE A 11 5.68 3.67 10.74
N PHE A 12 5.86 4.61 9.82
CA PHE A 12 7.15 5.24 9.49
C PHE A 12 6.99 6.75 9.46
N ASP A 13 8.02 7.49 9.86
CA ASP A 13 8.02 8.96 9.87
C ASP A 13 7.92 9.56 8.46
N PHE A 14 8.30 8.79 7.44
CA PHE A 14 8.35 9.20 6.04
C PHE A 14 7.17 8.68 5.19
N ALA A 15 6.27 7.88 5.74
CA ALA A 15 5.15 7.28 5.01
C ALA A 15 3.81 7.54 5.68
N LEU A 16 2.78 7.85 4.89
CA LEU A 16 1.42 8.02 5.37
C LEU A 16 0.74 6.65 5.55
N PRO A 17 0.23 6.34 6.75
CA PRO A 17 -0.53 5.12 6.97
C PRO A 17 -1.92 5.21 6.33
N MET A 18 -2.25 4.23 5.47
CA MET A 18 -3.50 4.21 4.68
C MET A 18 -4.48 3.10 5.08
N GLY A 19 -4.13 2.25 6.05
CA GLY A 19 -4.97 1.15 6.51
C GLY A 19 -4.46 -0.22 6.09
N VAL A 20 -4.80 -1.22 6.90
CA VAL A 20 -4.38 -2.61 6.70
C VAL A 20 -5.43 -3.36 5.90
N GLY A 21 -4.98 -4.09 4.87
CA GLY A 21 -5.81 -4.90 4.00
C GLY A 21 -6.39 -4.15 2.80
N LEU A 22 -6.97 -4.89 1.89
CA LEU A 22 -7.41 -4.40 0.58
C LEU A 22 -8.43 -3.27 0.67
N VAL A 23 -9.41 -3.40 1.57
CA VAL A 23 -10.55 -2.48 1.63
C VAL A 23 -10.17 -1.15 2.27
N ASP A 24 -9.52 -1.18 3.45
CA ASP A 24 -9.12 0.04 4.16
C ASP A 24 -8.12 0.85 3.34
N MET A 25 -7.13 0.17 2.74
CA MET A 25 -6.16 0.79 1.85
C MET A 25 -6.85 1.49 0.67
N ALA A 26 -7.77 0.80 -0.02
CA ALA A 26 -8.47 1.37 -1.17
C ALA A 26 -9.29 2.60 -0.78
N ILE A 27 -10.08 2.51 0.30
CA ILE A 27 -10.94 3.60 0.76
C ILE A 27 -10.11 4.82 1.17
N ASN A 28 -9.09 4.62 2.02
CA ASN A 28 -8.33 5.74 2.57
C ASN A 28 -7.46 6.42 1.51
N LEU A 29 -6.81 5.66 0.62
CA LEU A 29 -6.03 6.22 -0.47
C LEU A 29 -6.93 6.97 -1.48
N THR A 30 -8.09 6.42 -1.83
CA THR A 30 -9.06 7.10 -2.71
C THR A 30 -9.49 8.43 -2.11
N ASN A 31 -9.89 8.44 -0.84
CA ASN A 31 -10.34 9.64 -0.13
C ASN A 31 -9.23 10.71 -0.07
N PHE A 32 -8.00 10.28 0.20
CA PHE A 32 -6.85 11.16 0.25
C PHE A 32 -6.57 11.83 -1.12
N LEU A 33 -6.62 11.05 -2.20
CA LEU A 33 -6.37 11.58 -3.55
C LEU A 33 -7.53 12.43 -4.06
N GLN A 34 -8.78 12.06 -3.76
CA GLN A 34 -9.96 12.88 -4.10
C GLN A 34 -9.90 14.25 -3.42
N LYS A 35 -9.58 14.30 -2.12
CA LYS A 35 -9.41 15.58 -1.42
C LYS A 35 -8.39 16.47 -2.10
N ARG A 36 -7.24 15.95 -2.49
CA ARG A 36 -6.21 16.71 -3.22
C ARG A 36 -6.70 17.20 -4.59
N ALA A 37 -7.39 16.34 -5.34
CA ALA A 37 -7.96 16.72 -6.63
C ALA A 37 -8.99 17.85 -6.50
N CYS A 38 -9.84 17.82 -5.45
CA CYS A 38 -10.85 18.83 -5.19
C CYS A 38 -10.23 20.19 -4.87
N ILE A 39 -9.27 20.23 -3.95
CA ILE A 39 -8.58 21.46 -3.56
C ILE A 39 -7.84 22.06 -4.76
N GLY A 40 -7.13 21.26 -5.52
CA GLY A 40 -6.45 21.74 -6.74
C GLY A 40 -7.42 22.21 -7.83
N ALA A 41 -8.69 21.78 -7.83
CA ALA A 41 -9.72 22.28 -8.74
C ALA A 41 -10.33 23.62 -8.25
N GLU A 42 -10.53 23.79 -6.95
CA GLU A 42 -10.98 25.07 -6.35
C GLU A 42 -9.97 26.20 -6.61
N GLU A 43 -8.68 25.94 -6.46
CA GLU A 43 -7.61 26.89 -6.79
C GLU A 43 -7.64 27.32 -8.28
N LYS A 44 -8.14 26.47 -9.17
CA LYS A 44 -8.33 26.78 -10.61
C LYS A 44 -9.70 27.40 -10.92
N GLY A 45 -10.50 27.74 -9.90
CA GLY A 45 -11.82 28.35 -10.05
C GLY A 45 -12.91 27.37 -10.51
N ILE A 46 -12.69 26.06 -10.42
CA ILE A 46 -13.68 25.03 -10.75
C ILE A 46 -14.60 24.83 -9.56
N ASN A 47 -15.88 25.11 -9.72
CA ASN A 47 -16.90 25.01 -8.67
C ASN A 47 -17.27 23.54 -8.39
N LEU A 48 -16.89 23.04 -7.20
CA LEU A 48 -17.08 21.64 -6.78
C LEU A 48 -18.32 21.46 -5.86
N LYS A 49 -19.43 22.07 -6.19
CA LYS A 49 -20.67 22.04 -5.38
C LYS A 49 -21.23 20.65 -5.03
N ASN A 50 -20.65 19.57 -5.51
CA ASN A 50 -21.18 18.21 -5.38
C ASN A 50 -20.39 17.25 -4.49
N ILE A 51 -19.36 17.72 -3.75
CA ILE A 51 -18.66 16.87 -2.80
C ILE A 51 -19.18 17.15 -1.40
N ASP A 52 -19.67 16.11 -0.74
CA ASP A 52 -20.21 16.19 0.61
C ASP A 52 -19.15 16.73 1.60
N PRO A 53 -19.31 17.97 2.13
CA PRO A 53 -18.37 18.56 3.09
C PRO A 53 -18.27 17.75 4.38
N HIS A 54 -19.33 17.00 4.74
CA HIS A 54 -19.38 16.17 5.94
C HIS A 54 -18.42 14.99 5.85
N TYR A 55 -18.19 14.47 4.64
CA TYR A 55 -17.25 13.38 4.38
C TYR A 55 -15.78 13.84 4.55
N LEU A 56 -15.44 15.04 4.09
CA LEU A 56 -14.12 15.64 4.27
C LEU A 56 -13.81 15.92 5.74
N ALA A 57 -14.78 16.50 6.47
CA ALA A 57 -14.65 16.75 7.91
C ALA A 57 -14.46 15.47 8.74
N LYS A 58 -15.07 14.35 8.31
CA LYS A 58 -14.95 13.06 8.97
C LYS A 58 -13.54 12.46 8.84
N ILE A 59 -12.87 12.69 7.70
CA ILE A 59 -11.48 12.29 7.49
C ILE A 59 -10.53 13.14 8.32
N GLU A 60 -10.71 14.45 8.34
CA GLU A 60 -9.92 15.37 9.18
C GLU A 60 -10.04 15.05 10.67
N ALA A 61 -11.26 14.80 11.14
CA ALA A 61 -11.51 14.38 12.51
C ALA A 61 -10.86 13.03 12.85
N LYS A 62 -10.81 12.10 11.91
CA LYS A 62 -10.18 10.78 12.12
C LYS A 62 -8.65 10.90 12.25
N PHE A 63 -8.02 11.81 11.53
CA PHE A 63 -6.59 12.09 11.68
C PHE A 63 -6.28 12.95 12.92
N ALA A 64 -7.10 13.95 13.22
CA ALA A 64 -6.95 14.82 14.38
C ALA A 64 -7.21 14.10 15.72
N ASN A 65 -8.14 13.15 15.74
CA ASN A 65 -8.52 12.36 16.92
C ASN A 65 -7.78 11.01 16.99
N SER A 66 -6.78 10.78 16.15
CA SER A 66 -5.95 9.59 16.24
C SER A 66 -5.22 9.60 17.58
N SER A 67 -5.23 8.48 18.30
CA SER A 67 -4.40 8.29 19.50
C SER A 67 -2.89 8.21 19.19
N ASN A 68 -2.51 8.28 17.90
CA ASN A 68 -1.13 8.32 17.47
C ASN A 68 -0.64 9.79 17.39
N PRO A 69 0.34 10.19 18.25
CA PRO A 69 0.90 11.54 18.25
C PRO A 69 1.48 11.97 16.90
N GLU A 70 1.98 11.04 16.09
CA GLU A 70 2.55 11.31 14.77
C GLU A 70 1.47 11.69 13.75
N LEU A 71 0.29 11.06 13.82
CA LEU A 71 -0.85 11.45 12.99
C LEU A 71 -1.45 12.78 13.41
N GLN A 72 -1.44 13.10 14.72
CA GLN A 72 -1.81 14.43 15.22
C GLN A 72 -0.81 15.49 14.76
N ASN A 73 0.49 15.22 14.84
CA ASN A 73 1.53 16.13 14.34
C ASN A 73 1.45 16.30 12.82
N LEU A 74 1.15 15.23 12.08
CA LEU A 74 0.92 15.31 10.63
C LEU A 74 -0.29 16.18 10.31
N SER A 75 -1.41 16.00 11.02
CA SER A 75 -2.60 16.85 10.90
C SER A 75 -2.30 18.32 11.23
N GLN A 76 -1.52 18.58 12.29
CA GLN A 76 -1.10 19.95 12.68
C GLN A 76 -0.08 20.56 11.71
N ASN A 77 0.81 19.77 11.15
CA ASN A 77 1.76 20.25 10.12
C ASN A 77 1.05 20.48 8.78
N LEU A 78 0.02 19.70 8.47
CA LEU A 78 -0.87 19.91 7.32
C LEU A 78 -1.66 21.22 7.45
N SER A 79 -2.03 21.62 8.68
CA SER A 79 -2.74 22.88 8.95
C SER A 79 -1.82 24.10 9.10
N LYS A 80 -0.53 23.91 9.42
CA LYS A 80 0.43 25.01 9.65
C LYS A 80 1.18 25.50 8.41
N ASN A 81 1.19 24.74 7.32
CA ASN A 81 1.83 25.13 6.06
C ASN A 81 0.87 24.93 4.88
N PRO A 82 -0.15 25.79 4.72
CA PRO A 82 -1.13 25.66 3.64
C PRO A 82 -0.55 25.92 2.24
N GLU A 83 0.65 26.42 2.11
CA GLU A 83 0.99 27.22 0.93
C GLU A 83 1.85 26.58 -0.12
N ARG A 84 2.10 25.32 -0.32
CA ARG A 84 2.77 25.01 -1.63
C ARG A 84 2.78 23.58 -2.17
N ASN A 85 2.65 22.52 -1.36
CA ASN A 85 2.81 21.17 -1.92
C ASN A 85 1.72 20.13 -1.55
N LEU A 86 0.77 20.50 -0.68
CA LEU A 86 -0.23 19.56 -0.16
C LEU A 86 -1.42 19.32 -1.12
N TYR A 87 -1.64 20.24 -2.04
CA TYR A 87 -2.81 20.26 -2.93
C TYR A 87 -2.55 19.72 -4.34
N GLN A 88 -1.30 19.50 -4.71
CA GLN A 88 -0.97 18.92 -6.00
C GLN A 88 -1.09 17.38 -5.95
N MET A 89 -1.66 16.81 -7.01
CA MET A 89 -1.67 15.36 -7.19
C MET A 89 -0.22 14.85 -7.19
N PRO A 90 0.07 13.75 -6.50
CA PRO A 90 1.42 13.21 -6.48
C PRO A 90 1.82 12.71 -7.87
N GLU A 91 3.04 12.99 -8.29
CA GLU A 91 3.60 12.50 -9.55
C GLU A 91 3.74 10.96 -9.56
N LYS A 92 3.95 10.38 -8.38
CA LYS A 92 4.04 8.93 -8.18
C LYS A 92 3.69 8.54 -6.75
N ILE A 93 3.20 7.31 -6.58
CA ILE A 93 2.91 6.68 -5.29
C ILE A 93 3.92 5.56 -5.06
N VAL A 94 4.49 5.50 -3.86
CA VAL A 94 5.36 4.42 -3.41
C VAL A 94 4.75 3.78 -2.18
N PHE A 95 4.38 2.51 -2.29
CA PHE A 95 3.97 1.72 -1.13
C PHE A 95 5.20 1.11 -0.47
N VAL A 96 5.29 1.19 0.84
CA VAL A 96 6.35 0.54 1.63
C VAL A 96 5.75 -0.36 2.69
N GLY A 97 6.28 -1.56 2.82
CA GLY A 97 5.78 -2.52 3.80
C GLY A 97 6.55 -3.83 3.85
N SER A 98 6.09 -4.73 4.71
CA SER A 98 6.58 -6.10 4.76
C SER A 98 5.83 -7.00 3.77
N ALA A 99 6.46 -8.12 3.41
CA ALA A 99 5.85 -9.15 2.58
C ALA A 99 6.29 -10.55 3.02
N GLY A 100 5.46 -11.54 2.72
CA GLY A 100 5.80 -12.95 2.77
C GLY A 100 6.37 -13.44 1.44
N LEU A 101 7.27 -14.41 1.49
CA LEU A 101 7.81 -15.14 0.34
C LEU A 101 7.00 -16.42 0.11
N TYR A 102 6.50 -16.64 -1.11
CA TYR A 102 5.77 -17.86 -1.42
C TYR A 102 6.67 -19.10 -1.48
N LYS A 103 7.89 -18.98 -2.01
CA LYS A 103 8.81 -20.11 -2.15
C LYS A 103 10.28 -19.71 -2.06
N ASP A 104 10.75 -18.93 -3.01
CA ASP A 104 12.16 -18.57 -3.15
C ASP A 104 12.42 -17.16 -2.62
N GLY A 105 13.69 -16.83 -2.33
CA GLY A 105 14.12 -15.53 -1.85
C GLY A 105 14.75 -15.58 -0.46
N GLU A 106 15.10 -14.41 0.06
CA GLU A 106 15.82 -14.24 1.32
C GLU A 106 15.02 -13.35 2.27
N ILE A 107 14.96 -13.75 3.53
CA ILE A 107 14.36 -12.97 4.62
C ILE A 107 15.23 -11.75 4.89
N LEU A 108 14.57 -10.62 5.20
CA LEU A 108 15.18 -9.29 5.39
C LEU A 108 15.82 -8.68 4.14
N GLN A 109 15.58 -9.25 2.97
CA GLN A 109 15.97 -8.67 1.68
C GLN A 109 14.90 -7.68 1.20
N ILE A 110 15.36 -6.63 0.50
CA ILE A 110 14.50 -5.66 -0.20
C ILE A 110 14.06 -6.25 -1.54
N TYR A 111 12.78 -6.07 -1.83
CA TYR A 111 12.15 -6.43 -3.10
C TYR A 111 11.33 -5.26 -3.63
N GLU A 112 11.40 -5.01 -4.94
CA GLU A 112 10.56 -4.02 -5.60
C GLU A 112 9.57 -4.70 -6.54
N SER A 113 8.35 -4.20 -6.59
CA SER A 113 7.29 -4.71 -7.45
C SER A 113 6.48 -3.56 -8.06
N SER A 114 6.20 -3.70 -9.35
CA SER A 114 5.27 -2.83 -10.08
C SER A 114 4.06 -3.58 -10.62
N VAL A 115 3.92 -4.87 -10.25
CA VAL A 115 2.79 -5.72 -10.63
C VAL A 115 2.13 -6.27 -9.36
N GLY A 116 0.87 -5.95 -9.18
CA GLY A 116 0.06 -6.44 -8.06
C GLY A 116 -1.13 -7.25 -8.53
N ALA A 117 -1.44 -8.32 -7.83
CA ALA A 117 -2.60 -9.15 -8.10
C ALA A 117 -3.44 -9.37 -6.84
N ASN A 118 -4.70 -9.77 -7.05
CA ASN A 118 -5.56 -10.33 -6.01
C ASN A 118 -6.16 -11.62 -6.54
N ILE A 119 -5.46 -12.73 -6.33
CA ILE A 119 -5.93 -14.06 -6.69
C ILE A 119 -6.46 -14.80 -5.48
N GLU A 120 -7.50 -15.57 -5.68
CA GLU A 120 -8.12 -16.41 -4.64
C GLU A 120 -7.67 -17.87 -4.75
N ILE A 121 -7.73 -18.59 -3.62
CA ILE A 121 -7.37 -20.01 -3.54
C ILE A 121 -8.15 -20.85 -4.55
N SER A 122 -9.43 -20.57 -4.74
CA SER A 122 -10.28 -21.27 -5.70
C SER A 122 -9.79 -21.13 -7.14
N SER A 123 -9.24 -19.96 -7.49
CA SER A 123 -8.60 -19.73 -8.78
C SER A 123 -7.25 -20.43 -8.91
N VAL A 124 -6.46 -20.44 -7.82
CA VAL A 124 -5.19 -21.19 -7.78
C VAL A 124 -5.41 -22.68 -8.01
N GLU A 125 -6.49 -23.24 -7.49
CA GLU A 125 -6.88 -24.64 -7.63
C GLU A 125 -7.71 -24.93 -8.90
N ASN A 126 -7.86 -23.95 -9.80
CA ASN A 126 -8.63 -24.05 -11.03
C ASN A 126 -10.12 -24.42 -10.80
N ARG A 127 -10.69 -23.97 -9.67
CA ARG A 127 -12.10 -24.18 -9.30
C ARG A 127 -12.99 -22.96 -9.56
N SER A 128 -12.39 -21.84 -9.97
CA SER A 128 -13.09 -20.59 -10.30
C SER A 128 -12.32 -19.80 -11.35
N TYR A 129 -13.01 -18.85 -11.97
CA TYR A 129 -12.39 -17.82 -12.82
C TYR A 129 -12.87 -16.44 -12.39
N SER A 130 -12.07 -15.41 -12.63
CA SER A 130 -12.47 -14.04 -12.37
C SER A 130 -12.96 -13.37 -13.65
N PRO A 131 -14.15 -12.74 -13.66
CA PRO A 131 -14.62 -11.93 -14.79
C PRO A 131 -14.06 -10.51 -14.75
N ILE A 132 -13.32 -10.16 -13.71
CA ILE A 132 -12.72 -8.82 -13.51
C ILE A 132 -11.20 -8.89 -13.56
N GLU A 133 -10.56 -7.74 -13.79
CA GLU A 133 -9.10 -7.60 -13.72
C GLU A 133 -8.61 -7.88 -12.29
N TYR A 134 -7.80 -8.89 -12.15
CA TYR A 134 -7.22 -9.32 -10.88
C TYR A 134 -5.69 -9.18 -10.82
N GLU A 135 -5.05 -8.75 -11.92
CA GLU A 135 -3.64 -8.40 -11.99
C GLU A 135 -3.49 -7.04 -12.66
N ILE A 136 -2.74 -6.13 -12.04
CA ILE A 136 -2.52 -4.76 -12.50
C ILE A 136 -1.02 -4.53 -12.59
N SER A 137 -0.57 -4.06 -13.75
CA SER A 137 0.79 -3.56 -13.95
C SER A 137 0.79 -2.03 -13.91
N SER A 138 1.71 -1.47 -13.13
CA SER A 138 1.97 -0.04 -13.15
C SER A 138 2.57 0.41 -14.49
N ILE A 139 2.36 1.67 -14.84
CA ILE A 139 3.06 2.30 -15.98
C ILE A 139 4.56 2.52 -15.69
N VAL A 140 4.99 2.42 -14.45
CA VAL A 140 6.40 2.43 -14.05
C VAL A 140 6.87 0.99 -13.90
N SER A 141 7.83 0.60 -14.70
CA SER A 141 8.49 -0.70 -14.52
C SER A 141 9.57 -0.57 -13.45
N ARG A 142 9.31 -1.15 -12.27
CA ARG A 142 10.28 -1.24 -11.17
C ARG A 142 10.21 -2.61 -10.54
N GLY A 143 11.33 -3.33 -10.61
CA GLY A 143 11.38 -4.74 -10.24
C GLY A 143 10.68 -5.66 -11.25
N THR A 144 11.04 -6.93 -11.22
CA THR A 144 10.47 -7.98 -12.09
C THR A 144 9.50 -8.89 -11.36
N ILE A 145 9.32 -8.68 -10.06
CA ILE A 145 8.54 -9.56 -9.18
C ILE A 145 7.08 -9.16 -9.18
N LYS A 146 6.19 -10.16 -9.18
CA LYS A 146 4.77 -9.95 -8.98
C LYS A 146 4.39 -10.20 -7.52
N THR A 147 3.57 -9.30 -6.97
CA THR A 147 3.05 -9.37 -5.60
C THR A 147 1.57 -9.73 -5.62
N ASN A 148 1.18 -10.81 -4.97
CA ASN A 148 -0.23 -11.09 -4.72
C ASN A 148 -0.68 -10.44 -3.41
N SER A 149 -1.87 -9.86 -3.39
CA SER A 149 -2.46 -9.23 -2.20
C SER A 149 -3.74 -9.95 -1.79
N SER A 150 -3.81 -10.29 -0.50
CA SER A 150 -4.96 -10.98 0.11
C SER A 150 -5.20 -10.47 1.53
N ASN A 151 -6.45 -10.44 1.97
CA ASN A 151 -6.78 -10.17 3.38
C ASN A 151 -6.45 -11.35 4.31
N PHE A 152 -5.96 -12.45 3.76
CA PHE A 152 -5.56 -13.65 4.51
C PHE A 152 -4.09 -13.94 4.30
N ILE A 153 -3.42 -14.39 5.37
CA ILE A 153 -2.02 -14.81 5.34
C ILE A 153 -1.97 -16.29 4.96
N THR A 154 -1.20 -16.62 3.94
CA THR A 154 -1.00 -18.00 3.51
C THR A 154 -0.11 -18.75 4.49
N THR A 155 -0.65 -19.81 5.12
CA THR A 155 0.06 -20.64 6.10
C THR A 155 0.34 -22.07 5.60
N ASP A 156 -0.24 -22.46 4.48
CA ASP A 156 -0.01 -23.73 3.82
C ASP A 156 1.10 -23.63 2.78
N LYS A 157 2.20 -24.35 2.99
CA LYS A 157 3.36 -24.35 2.10
C LYS A 157 3.05 -24.86 0.70
N ASN A 158 2.14 -25.83 0.56
CA ASN A 158 1.80 -26.39 -0.76
C ASN A 158 0.97 -25.37 -1.55
N LEU A 159 0.05 -24.68 -0.90
CA LEU A 159 -0.68 -23.56 -1.51
C LEU A 159 0.27 -22.44 -1.91
N ALA A 160 1.20 -22.05 -1.03
CA ALA A 160 2.21 -21.05 -1.34
C ALA A 160 3.02 -21.41 -2.60
N HIS A 161 3.45 -22.67 -2.73
CA HIS A 161 4.16 -23.15 -3.92
C HIS A 161 3.30 -23.08 -5.19
N LYS A 162 2.00 -23.44 -5.11
CA LYS A 162 1.08 -23.31 -6.26
C LYS A 162 0.91 -21.85 -6.70
N ILE A 163 0.88 -20.91 -5.75
CA ILE A 163 0.80 -19.47 -6.04
C ILE A 163 2.11 -19.01 -6.70
N PHE A 164 3.26 -19.48 -6.22
CA PHE A 164 4.55 -19.21 -6.84
C PHE A 164 4.64 -19.72 -8.28
N GLU A 165 4.15 -20.93 -8.56
CA GLU A 165 4.11 -21.53 -9.90
C GLU A 165 3.21 -20.75 -10.88
N LYS A 166 2.25 -19.97 -10.37
CA LYS A 166 1.48 -19.00 -11.18
C LYS A 166 2.24 -17.69 -11.43
N GLY A 167 3.48 -17.56 -10.93
CA GLY A 167 4.37 -16.43 -11.19
C GLY A 167 4.35 -15.35 -10.12
N TYR A 168 3.69 -15.55 -8.98
CA TYR A 168 3.69 -14.61 -7.86
C TYR A 168 4.79 -14.95 -6.86
N PHE A 169 5.59 -13.95 -6.52
CA PHE A 169 6.76 -14.11 -5.67
C PHE A 169 6.50 -13.69 -4.22
N LEU A 170 5.80 -12.56 -4.03
CA LEU A 170 5.51 -11.96 -2.73
C LEU A 170 4.02 -12.07 -2.38
N GLU A 171 3.74 -12.18 -1.09
CA GLU A 171 2.45 -11.97 -0.48
C GLU A 171 2.44 -10.67 0.34
N ASN A 172 1.43 -9.83 0.12
CA ASN A 172 1.17 -8.61 0.89
C ASN A 172 -0.34 -8.46 1.07
N MET A 173 -0.81 -7.55 1.91
CA MET A 173 -2.25 -7.39 2.15
C MET A 173 -2.87 -6.16 1.45
N GLU A 174 -2.08 -5.25 0.83
CA GLU A 174 -2.55 -3.93 0.40
C GLU A 174 -2.24 -3.57 -1.06
N PHE A 175 -1.15 -4.07 -1.60
CA PHE A 175 -0.51 -3.51 -2.79
C PHE A 175 -1.38 -3.53 -4.06
N PHE A 176 -2.21 -4.56 -4.24
CA PHE A 176 -3.19 -4.57 -5.33
C PHE A 176 -4.14 -3.37 -5.25
N SER A 177 -4.63 -3.03 -4.05
CA SER A 177 -5.49 -1.87 -3.84
C SER A 177 -4.77 -0.56 -4.15
N VAL A 178 -3.49 -0.46 -3.78
CA VAL A 178 -2.67 0.72 -4.14
C VAL A 178 -2.61 0.88 -5.65
N LEU A 179 -2.28 -0.18 -6.39
CA LEU A 179 -2.21 -0.13 -7.85
C LEU A 179 -3.56 0.15 -8.48
N LYS A 180 -4.64 -0.45 -7.96
CA LYS A 180 -6.01 -0.22 -8.49
C LYS A 180 -6.44 1.23 -8.33
N VAL A 181 -6.21 1.83 -7.17
CA VAL A 181 -6.51 3.24 -6.94
C VAL A 181 -5.60 4.13 -7.80
N ALA A 182 -4.30 3.85 -7.82
CA ALA A 182 -3.35 4.61 -8.65
C ALA A 182 -3.72 4.57 -10.15
N GLN A 183 -4.18 3.43 -10.67
CA GLN A 183 -4.67 3.27 -12.04
C GLN A 183 -5.87 4.20 -12.33
N ILE A 184 -6.85 4.26 -11.41
CA ILE A 184 -8.04 5.13 -11.55
C ILE A 184 -7.62 6.60 -11.62
N PHE A 185 -6.67 7.02 -10.78
CA PHE A 185 -6.16 8.39 -10.75
C PHE A 185 -5.07 8.67 -11.80
N LYS A 186 -4.67 7.67 -12.59
CA LYS A 186 -3.59 7.73 -13.59
C LYS A 186 -2.25 8.17 -13.00
N ILE A 187 -1.95 7.73 -11.79
CA ILE A 187 -0.71 8.03 -11.07
C ILE A 187 0.20 6.80 -11.13
N PRO A 188 1.47 6.94 -11.55
CA PRO A 188 2.46 5.87 -11.46
C PRO A 188 2.61 5.37 -10.02
N ALA A 189 2.63 4.05 -9.80
CA ALA A 189 2.81 3.49 -8.46
C ALA A 189 3.68 2.23 -8.49
N TYR A 190 4.44 1.98 -7.41
CA TYR A 190 5.18 0.76 -7.19
C TYR A 190 5.34 0.47 -5.69
N GLY A 191 5.70 -0.76 -5.35
CA GLY A 191 5.91 -1.20 -3.98
C GLY A 191 7.39 -1.51 -3.70
N ILE A 192 7.82 -1.19 -2.49
CA ILE A 192 9.11 -1.57 -1.91
C ILE A 192 8.83 -2.38 -0.65
N PHE A 193 9.29 -3.60 -0.63
CA PHE A 193 8.99 -4.58 0.42
C PHE A 193 10.26 -5.09 1.07
N VAL A 194 10.17 -5.41 2.37
CA VAL A 194 11.12 -6.30 3.04
C VAL A 194 10.44 -7.62 3.32
N ALA A 195 11.06 -8.73 2.91
CA ALA A 195 10.55 -10.04 3.24
C ALA A 195 10.74 -10.34 4.73
N THR A 196 9.65 -10.63 5.42
CA THR A 196 9.68 -10.93 6.87
C THR A 196 9.51 -12.40 7.19
N ASN A 197 8.90 -13.17 6.29
CA ASN A 197 8.55 -14.57 6.53
C ASN A 197 8.39 -15.32 5.21
N PHE A 198 8.47 -16.63 5.27
CA PHE A 198 7.91 -17.51 4.24
C PHE A 198 6.42 -17.78 4.52
N CYS A 199 5.63 -17.95 3.44
CA CYS A 199 4.22 -18.32 3.51
C CYS A 199 4.07 -19.80 3.90
N ASN A 200 4.15 -20.07 5.21
CA ASN A 200 4.05 -21.39 5.80
C ASN A 200 3.45 -21.30 7.22
N LYS A 201 3.36 -22.42 7.93
CA LYS A 201 2.77 -22.49 9.28
C LYS A 201 3.40 -21.55 10.30
N ASN A 202 4.62 -21.06 10.07
CA ASN A 202 5.33 -20.16 10.98
C ASN A 202 5.21 -18.68 10.55
N ALA A 203 4.47 -18.37 9.49
CA ALA A 203 4.42 -17.04 8.85
C ALA A 203 4.23 -15.90 9.87
N HIS A 204 3.28 -16.02 10.78
CA HIS A 204 3.02 -14.99 11.79
C HIS A 204 4.16 -14.85 12.81
N THR A 205 4.69 -15.96 13.28
CA THR A 205 5.80 -15.96 14.25
C THR A 205 7.06 -15.34 13.67
N ASP A 206 7.37 -15.69 12.41
CA ASP A 206 8.53 -15.16 11.69
C ASP A 206 8.35 -13.67 11.39
N PHE A 207 7.14 -13.24 11.01
CA PHE A 207 6.81 -11.82 10.86
C PHE A 207 7.09 -11.04 12.15
N ILE A 208 6.56 -11.46 13.28
CA ILE A 208 6.79 -10.79 14.58
C ILE A 208 8.28 -10.72 14.92
N LYS A 209 9.02 -11.81 14.71
CA LYS A 209 10.46 -11.89 14.98
C LYS A 209 11.27 -10.90 14.14
N ASN A 210 10.94 -10.77 12.84
CA ASN A 210 11.75 -10.03 11.87
C ASN A 210 11.26 -8.59 11.67
N HIS A 211 10.06 -8.26 12.12
CA HIS A 211 9.38 -6.99 11.83
C HIS A 211 10.18 -5.74 12.23
N ALA A 212 10.78 -5.73 13.44
CA ALA A 212 11.55 -4.58 13.92
C ALA A 212 12.79 -4.31 13.04
N GLU A 213 13.48 -5.35 12.59
CA GLU A 213 14.63 -5.23 11.71
C GLU A 213 14.22 -4.84 10.29
N ALA A 214 13.13 -5.42 9.78
CA ALA A 214 12.54 -5.04 8.50
C ALA A 214 12.23 -3.54 8.42
N LYS A 215 11.66 -2.96 9.49
CA LYS A 215 11.42 -1.51 9.57
C LYS A 215 12.70 -0.68 9.45
N LYS A 216 13.79 -1.08 10.10
CA LYS A 216 15.08 -0.39 10.02
C LYS A 216 15.64 -0.46 8.60
N ILE A 217 15.59 -1.64 7.98
CA ILE A 217 16.06 -1.86 6.61
C ILE A 217 15.28 -0.98 5.64
N LEU A 218 13.93 -0.98 5.71
CA LEU A 218 13.09 -0.10 4.89
C LEU A 218 13.43 1.38 5.11
N THR A 219 13.56 1.79 6.36
CA THR A 219 13.88 3.19 6.69
C THR A 219 15.22 3.62 6.12
N LYS A 220 16.24 2.76 6.23
CA LYS A 220 17.56 3.02 5.65
C LYS A 220 17.48 3.10 4.12
N TYR A 221 16.85 2.09 3.51
CA TYR A 221 16.73 2.00 2.05
C TYR A 221 16.03 3.24 1.46
N ILE A 222 14.93 3.68 2.06
CA ILE A 222 14.18 4.85 1.59
C ILE A 222 15.03 6.13 1.71
N LYS A 223 15.74 6.32 2.83
CA LYS A 223 16.61 7.50 3.03
C LYS A 223 17.78 7.57 2.04
N GLU A 224 18.28 6.42 1.58
CA GLU A 224 19.42 6.35 0.67
C GLU A 224 19.03 6.42 -0.82
N ASN A 225 17.78 6.06 -1.17
CA ASN A 225 17.35 5.88 -2.56
C ASN A 225 16.20 6.80 -3.01
N MET A 226 15.68 7.62 -2.11
CA MET A 226 14.54 8.50 -2.39
C MET A 226 14.73 9.90 -1.83
#